data_e55d84b58d5c57f3ceed8036c5ad0b0e
#
_entry.id   e55d84b58d5c57f3ceed8036c5ad0b0e
#
_cell.length_a   1.000
_cell.length_b   1.000
_cell.length_c   1.000
_cell.angle_alpha   90.00
_cell.angle_beta   90.00
_cell.angle_gamma   90.00
#
_symmetry.space_group_name_H-M   'P 1'
#
loop_
_entity.id
_entity.type
_entity.pdbx_description
1 polymer ?
#
loop_
_entity_poly.entity_id
_entity_poly.type
_entity_poly.pdbx_seq_one_letter_code
_entity_poly.pdbx_strand_id
1 'polypeptide(L)'
;MSVTYFKRYRMEILLRNHRHESSLQSSFRLLPWSSRLLNFHAEAKWESFREEIDSQVFPCLAQLDGCQQLMREISQRSDFVPQATWLISRSGEVRQAIYPVATIQGLRASSREGAIQNIG
;
A
#
# COMPACT_ATOMS: atom_id res chain seq x y z
N MET A 1 1.40 -15.13 -30.87
CA MET A 1 1.10 -14.56 -29.52
C MET A 1 2.16 -15.08 -28.55
N SER A 2 2.92 -14.18 -27.96
CA SER A 2 3.91 -14.53 -26.93
C SER A 2 3.27 -14.45 -25.54
N VAL A 3 3.61 -15.41 -24.68
CA VAL A 3 3.15 -15.45 -23.29
C VAL A 3 4.35 -15.18 -22.40
N THR A 4 4.22 -14.21 -21.51
CA THR A 4 5.27 -13.87 -20.54
C THR A 4 4.83 -14.31 -19.15
N TYR A 5 5.68 -15.06 -18.48
CA TYR A 5 5.43 -15.55 -17.13
C TYR A 5 6.26 -14.76 -16.13
N PHE A 6 5.62 -14.36 -15.02
CA PHE A 6 6.28 -13.67 -13.90
C PHE A 6 6.22 -14.54 -12.66
N LYS A 7 7.38 -14.82 -12.08
CA LYS A 7 7.44 -15.58 -10.83
C LYS A 7 7.12 -14.65 -9.66
N ARG A 8 6.11 -15.04 -8.87
CA ARG A 8 5.70 -14.30 -7.67
C ARG A 8 5.57 -15.27 -6.51
N TYR A 9 5.76 -14.75 -5.29
CA TYR A 9 5.62 -15.51 -4.07
C TYR A 9 4.28 -15.18 -3.41
N ARG A 10 3.60 -16.21 -2.91
CA ARG A 10 2.48 -16.06 -1.99
C ARG A 10 3.00 -16.24 -0.58
N MET A 11 2.74 -15.27 0.28
CA MET A 11 3.16 -15.30 1.67
C MET A 11 1.94 -15.27 2.57
N GLU A 12 1.97 -16.07 3.63
CA GLU A 12 0.90 -16.15 4.61
C GLU A 12 1.49 -16.18 6.01
N ILE A 13 0.77 -15.62 6.97
CA ILE A 13 1.14 -15.64 8.39
C ILE A 13 -0.10 -15.92 9.24
N LEU A 14 0.06 -16.77 10.24
CA LEU A 14 -0.96 -16.97 11.26
C LEU A 14 -0.80 -15.91 12.34
N LEU A 15 -1.87 -15.15 12.59
CA LEU A 15 -1.83 -14.04 13.55
C LEU A 15 -2.11 -14.48 15.00
N ARG A 16 -2.31 -15.76 15.25
CA ARG A 16 -2.55 -16.28 16.61
C ARG A 16 -1.36 -15.98 17.52
N ASN A 17 -1.63 -15.30 18.63
CA ASN A 17 -0.64 -15.00 19.67
C ASN A 17 0.56 -14.19 19.18
N HIS A 18 0.47 -13.56 18.01
CA HIS A 18 1.49 -12.62 17.54
C HIS A 18 1.27 -11.26 18.18
N ARG A 19 2.18 -10.89 19.06
CA ARG A 19 2.35 -9.52 19.51
C ARG A 19 3.66 -9.03 18.94
N HIS A 20 3.58 -8.21 17.93
CA HIS A 20 4.75 -7.50 17.39
C HIS A 20 4.76 -6.09 17.93
N GLU A 21 5.74 -5.79 18.76
CA GLU A 21 6.08 -4.41 19.05
C GLU A 21 7.07 -3.95 18.00
N SER A 22 6.62 -3.13 17.09
CA SER A 22 7.49 -2.46 16.14
C SER A 22 7.56 -0.99 16.49
N SER A 23 8.76 -0.44 16.49
CA SER A 23 8.97 0.98 16.64
C SER A 23 9.39 1.59 15.30
N LEU A 24 8.72 2.67 14.91
CA LEU A 24 9.11 3.45 13.77
C LEU A 24 10.19 4.47 14.21
N GLN A 25 11.21 4.68 13.39
CA GLN A 25 12.21 5.70 13.65
C GLN A 25 11.55 7.10 13.71
N SER A 26 12.09 7.99 14.52
CA SER A 26 11.53 9.34 14.72
C SER A 26 11.49 10.21 13.47
N SER A 27 12.28 9.84 12.44
CA SER A 27 12.27 10.51 11.14
C SER A 27 11.06 10.14 10.27
N PHE A 28 10.20 9.23 10.73
CA PHE A 28 9.00 8.78 10.01
C PHE A 28 7.75 8.90 10.87
N ARG A 29 6.62 9.09 10.21
CA ARG A 29 5.31 9.11 10.85
C ARG A 29 4.39 8.08 10.20
N LEU A 30 3.67 7.35 11.00
CA LEU A 30 2.65 6.41 10.54
C LEU A 30 1.30 7.12 10.56
N LEU A 31 0.66 7.23 9.39
CA LEU A 31 -0.60 7.93 9.21
C LEU A 31 -1.71 6.92 8.92
N PRO A 32 -2.79 6.89 9.71
CA PRO A 32 -3.93 6.02 9.43
C PRO A 32 -4.67 6.48 8.18
N TRP A 33 -5.43 5.57 7.58
CA TRP A 33 -6.21 5.89 6.39
C TRP A 33 -7.14 7.08 6.62
N SER A 34 -7.11 7.96 5.64
CA SER A 34 -8.09 9.02 5.44
C SER A 34 -8.22 9.25 3.94
N SER A 35 -9.42 9.57 3.47
CA SER A 35 -9.64 9.87 2.05
C SER A 35 -8.79 11.05 1.56
N ARG A 36 -8.41 11.95 2.47
CA ARG A 36 -7.51 13.07 2.17
C ARG A 36 -6.10 12.60 1.78
N LEU A 37 -5.72 11.40 2.18
CA LEU A 37 -4.39 10.85 1.93
C LEU A 37 -4.34 10.00 0.66
N LEU A 38 -5.44 9.86 -0.08
CA LEU A 38 -5.53 8.98 -1.24
C LEU A 38 -4.41 9.22 -2.25
N ASN A 39 -4.19 10.47 -2.62
CA ASN A 39 -3.16 10.81 -3.60
C ASN A 39 -1.74 10.59 -3.07
N PHE A 40 -1.51 10.72 -1.76
CA PHE A 40 -0.22 10.40 -1.15
C PHE A 40 0.04 8.89 -1.15
N HIS A 41 -0.98 8.06 -0.92
CA HIS A 41 -0.88 6.61 -1.10
C HIS A 41 -0.54 6.25 -2.55
N ALA A 42 -1.18 6.91 -3.50
CA ALA A 42 -0.93 6.69 -4.92
C ALA A 42 0.51 7.07 -5.31
N GLU A 43 1.02 8.17 -4.77
CA GLU A 43 2.39 8.62 -5.00
C GLU A 43 3.41 7.62 -4.45
N ALA A 44 3.22 7.15 -3.21
CA ALA A 44 4.07 6.12 -2.62
C ALA A 44 4.04 4.82 -3.44
N LYS A 45 2.86 4.42 -3.89
CA LYS A 45 2.67 3.23 -4.73
C LYS A 45 3.40 3.37 -6.07
N TRP A 46 3.25 4.50 -6.73
CA TRP A 46 3.91 4.76 -8.00
C TRP A 46 5.43 4.76 -7.85
N GLU A 47 5.98 5.45 -6.85
CA GLU A 47 7.42 5.47 -6.58
C GLU A 47 7.97 4.08 -6.28
N SER A 48 7.20 3.25 -5.57
CA SER A 48 7.62 1.90 -5.18
C SER A 48 7.61 0.91 -6.35
N PHE A 49 6.67 1.02 -7.27
CA PHE A 49 6.40 -0.05 -8.24
C PHE A 49 6.68 0.32 -9.70
N ARG A 50 6.86 1.59 -10.05
CA ARG A 50 6.94 2.04 -11.45
C ARG A 50 8.07 1.37 -12.26
N GLU A 51 9.16 0.97 -11.61
CA GLU A 51 10.31 0.33 -12.24
C GLU A 51 10.43 -1.15 -11.86
N GLU A 52 9.48 -1.67 -11.11
CA GLU A 52 9.47 -3.05 -10.65
C GLU A 52 8.68 -3.96 -11.58
N ILE A 53 8.86 -5.28 -11.41
CA ILE A 53 8.14 -6.29 -12.19
C ILE A 53 6.62 -6.12 -12.06
N ASP A 54 6.12 -5.62 -10.94
CA ASP A 54 4.69 -5.40 -10.72
C ASP A 54 4.09 -4.43 -11.73
N SER A 55 4.85 -3.42 -12.21
CA SER A 55 4.37 -2.49 -13.24
C SER A 55 4.21 -3.14 -14.61
N GLN A 56 4.90 -4.26 -14.85
CA GLN A 56 4.75 -5.05 -16.08
C GLN A 56 3.53 -5.99 -16.01
N VAL A 57 3.21 -6.50 -14.82
CA VAL A 57 2.02 -7.31 -14.59
C VAL A 57 0.77 -6.43 -14.51
N PHE A 58 0.89 -5.28 -13.83
CA PHE A 58 -0.19 -4.30 -13.66
C PHE A 58 0.27 -2.94 -14.17
N PRO A 59 0.05 -2.65 -15.47
CA PRO A 59 0.56 -1.41 -16.10
C PRO A 59 0.11 -0.12 -15.41
N CYS A 60 -1.00 -0.13 -14.69
CA CYS A 60 -1.46 1.04 -13.92
C CYS A 60 -0.44 1.50 -12.87
N LEU A 61 0.43 0.61 -12.38
CA LEU A 61 1.46 0.94 -11.39
C LEU A 61 2.63 1.74 -11.98
N ALA A 62 2.76 1.76 -13.31
CA ALA A 62 3.78 2.54 -14.00
C ALA A 62 3.41 4.01 -14.17
N GLN A 63 2.17 4.39 -13.91
CA GLN A 63 1.63 5.74 -14.11
C GLN A 63 1.05 6.28 -12.81
N LEU A 64 1.32 7.53 -12.50
CA LEU A 64 0.80 8.16 -11.28
C LEU A 64 -0.73 8.22 -11.29
N ASP A 65 -1.34 8.62 -12.41
CA ASP A 65 -2.80 8.64 -12.56
C ASP A 65 -3.40 7.23 -12.48
N GLY A 66 -2.71 6.23 -12.98
CA GLY A 66 -3.09 4.83 -12.82
C GLY A 66 -3.11 4.39 -11.35
N CYS A 67 -2.10 4.81 -10.59
CA CYS A 67 -2.05 4.55 -9.15
C CYS A 67 -3.16 5.30 -8.39
N GLN A 68 -3.47 6.52 -8.79
CA GLN A 68 -4.58 7.29 -8.20
C GLN A 68 -5.92 6.61 -8.46
N GLN A 69 -6.16 6.14 -9.68
CA GLN A 69 -7.36 5.39 -10.02
C GLN A 69 -7.44 4.08 -9.24
N LEU A 70 -6.34 3.35 -9.16
CA LEU A 70 -6.27 2.11 -8.39
C LEU A 70 -6.59 2.34 -6.91
N MET A 71 -6.07 3.40 -6.30
CA MET A 71 -6.38 3.73 -4.91
C MET A 71 -7.85 4.09 -4.71
N ARG A 72 -8.47 4.80 -5.67
CA ARG A 72 -9.91 5.07 -5.63
C ARG A 72 -10.71 3.77 -5.65
N GLU A 73 -10.36 2.86 -6.55
CA GLU A 73 -11.04 1.57 -6.68
C GLU A 73 -10.88 0.71 -5.42
N ILE A 74 -9.67 0.62 -4.88
CA ILE A 74 -9.39 -0.15 -3.66
C ILE A 74 -10.21 0.41 -2.49
N SER A 75 -10.19 1.72 -2.28
CA SER A 75 -10.88 2.36 -1.15
C SER A 75 -12.41 2.27 -1.22
N GLN A 76 -12.96 2.02 -2.40
CA GLN A 76 -14.40 1.88 -2.62
C GLN A 76 -14.88 0.42 -2.57
N ARG A 77 -13.98 -0.54 -2.44
CA ARG A 77 -14.34 -1.95 -2.35
C ARG A 77 -15.05 -2.24 -1.02
N SER A 78 -16.04 -3.12 -1.07
CA SER A 78 -16.77 -3.55 0.13
C SER A 78 -15.88 -4.30 1.13
N ASP A 79 -14.79 -4.92 0.65
CA ASP A 79 -13.84 -5.67 1.48
C ASP A 79 -12.63 -4.82 1.93
N PHE A 80 -12.62 -3.54 1.61
CA PHE A 80 -11.57 -2.62 2.06
C PHE A 80 -11.57 -2.46 3.59
N VAL A 81 -10.39 -2.54 4.21
CA VAL A 81 -10.22 -2.40 5.66
C VAL A 81 -9.40 -1.13 5.95
N PRO A 82 -10.09 0.00 6.26
CA PRO A 82 -9.40 1.25 6.57
C PRO A 82 -8.42 1.13 7.75
N GLN A 83 -8.77 0.35 8.76
CA GLN A 83 -7.95 0.13 9.95
C GLN A 83 -6.65 -0.64 9.67
N ALA A 84 -6.56 -1.30 8.52
CA ALA A 84 -5.38 -2.02 8.06
C ALA A 84 -4.70 -1.31 6.88
N THR A 85 -4.99 -0.04 6.69
CA THR A 85 -4.47 0.78 5.58
C THR A 85 -3.70 1.95 6.17
N TRP A 86 -2.41 2.04 5.84
CA TRP A 86 -1.50 2.98 6.45
C TRP A 86 -0.59 3.62 5.42
N LEU A 87 -0.19 4.85 5.72
CA LEU A 87 0.80 5.60 4.97
C LEU A 87 1.96 5.93 5.90
N ILE A 88 3.18 5.76 5.43
CA ILE A 88 4.36 6.28 6.13
C ILE A 88 4.81 7.54 5.42
N SER A 89 4.93 8.63 6.19
CA SER A 89 5.47 9.90 5.75
C SER A 89 6.85 10.11 6.37
N ARG A 90 7.79 10.56 5.57
CA ARG A 90 9.08 11.05 6.07
C ARG A 90 8.86 12.41 6.75
N SER A 91 9.51 12.63 7.89
CA SER A 91 9.56 13.94 8.52
C SER A 91 10.44 14.87 7.68
N GLY A 92 9.97 16.06 7.39
CA GLY A 92 10.69 17.07 6.63
C GLY A 92 10.82 18.37 7.41
N GLU A 93 11.38 19.41 6.77
CA GLU A 93 11.58 20.72 7.36
C GLU A 93 10.25 21.44 7.64
N VAL A 94 9.25 21.19 6.79
CA VAL A 94 7.91 21.79 6.97
C VAL A 94 7.11 20.88 7.89
N ARG A 95 6.76 21.43 9.06
CA ARG A 95 5.94 20.72 10.04
C ARG A 95 4.57 20.40 9.45
N GLN A 96 4.12 19.15 9.63
CA GLN A 96 2.85 18.60 9.14
C GLN A 96 2.77 18.40 7.62
N ALA A 97 3.79 18.76 6.85
CA ALA A 97 3.85 18.37 5.45
C ALA A 97 3.97 16.85 5.31
N ILE A 98 3.37 16.29 4.27
CA ILE A 98 3.36 14.85 4.02
C ILE A 98 4.34 14.55 2.89
N TYR A 99 5.32 13.71 3.20
CA TYR A 99 6.31 13.21 2.24
C TYR A 99 6.15 11.68 2.19
N PRO A 100 5.30 11.15 1.30
CA PRO A 100 4.96 9.73 1.30
C PRO A 100 6.15 8.86 0.90
N VAL A 101 6.44 7.83 1.69
CA VAL A 101 7.55 6.91 1.44
C VAL A 101 7.13 5.45 1.43
N ALA A 102 5.99 5.10 2.03
CA ALA A 102 5.49 3.73 2.04
C ALA A 102 3.98 3.70 2.21
N THR A 103 3.35 2.66 1.69
CA THR A 103 1.90 2.48 1.70
C THR A 103 1.55 1.01 1.85
N ILE A 104 0.46 0.73 2.54
CA ILE A 104 -0.12 -0.60 2.65
C ILE A 104 -1.65 -0.50 2.65
N GLN A 105 -2.32 -1.40 1.91
CA GLN A 105 -3.76 -1.51 1.91
C GLN A 105 -4.17 -2.90 2.35
N GLY A 106 -5.09 -2.96 3.33
CA GLY A 106 -5.66 -4.20 3.82
C GLY A 106 -7.06 -4.45 3.27
N LEU A 107 -7.35 -5.70 2.97
CA LEU A 107 -8.65 -6.18 2.55
C LEU A 107 -9.09 -7.32 3.47
N ARG A 108 -10.39 -7.53 3.56
CA ARG A 108 -10.96 -8.70 4.25
C ARG A 108 -11.24 -9.78 3.22
N ALA A 109 -10.49 -10.88 3.26
CA ALA A 109 -10.68 -12.02 2.35
C ALA A 109 -11.83 -12.91 2.81
N SER A 110 -12.01 -13.08 4.15
CA SER A 110 -13.11 -13.84 4.76
C SER A 110 -13.34 -13.35 6.18
N SER A 111 -14.23 -14.00 6.93
CA SER A 111 -14.47 -13.66 8.34
C SER A 111 -13.23 -13.86 9.23
N ARG A 112 -12.25 -14.66 8.77
CA ARG A 112 -11.04 -15.02 9.53
C ARG A 112 -9.75 -14.64 8.83
N GLU A 113 -9.81 -14.11 7.62
CA GLU A 113 -8.62 -13.85 6.81
C GLU A 113 -8.60 -12.42 6.32
N GLY A 114 -7.47 -11.78 6.53
CA GLY A 114 -7.13 -10.53 5.88
C GLY A 114 -6.16 -10.76 4.73
N ALA A 115 -6.12 -9.84 3.80
CA ALA A 115 -5.18 -9.84 2.70
C ALA A 115 -4.53 -8.47 2.57
N ILE A 116 -3.28 -8.44 2.17
CA ILE A 116 -2.58 -7.22 1.80
C ILE A 116 -2.71 -7.08 0.29
N GLN A 117 -3.36 -5.99 -0.14
CA GLN A 117 -3.53 -5.72 -1.58
C GLN A 117 -2.23 -5.24 -2.19
N ASN A 118 -1.60 -4.25 -1.55
CA ASN A 118 -0.29 -3.76 -1.94
C ASN A 118 0.49 -3.32 -0.70
N ILE A 119 1.79 -3.48 -0.77
CA ILE A 119 2.75 -2.93 0.18
C ILE A 119 3.97 -2.43 -0.60
N GLY A 120 4.34 -1.21 -0.38
CA GLY A 120 5.47 -0.60 -1.07
C GLY A 120 6.02 0.62 -0.36
#